data_ed99a6bea7d9568766a4c3ad0973318f
#
_entry.id   ed99a6bea7d9568766a4c3ad0973318f
#
_cell.length_a   1.000
_cell.length_b   1.000
_cell.length_c   1.000
_cell.angle_alpha   90.00
_cell.angle_beta   90.00
_cell.angle_gamma   90.00
#
_symmetry.space_group_name_H-M   'P 1'
#
loop_
_entity.id
_entity.type
_entity.pdbx_description
1 polymer ?
#
loop_
_entity_poly.entity_id
_entity_poly.type
_entity_poly.pdbx_seq_one_letter_code
_entity_poly.pdbx_strand_id
1 'polypeptide(L)' 'MPRYIVRFIKDVLGENGQMCEICQTTVELNARSDRDAEEKAKQKFCEIHATHDWSLHADRFKVDPADFPS' A
#
# COMPACT_ATOMS: atom_id res chain seq x y z
N MET A 1 4.36 19.50 -1.90
CA MET A 1 3.57 18.48 -2.60
C MET A 1 2.67 17.77 -1.61
N PRO A 2 1.47 17.36 -2.03
CA PRO A 2 0.59 16.62 -1.14
C PRO A 2 1.23 15.33 -0.65
N ARG A 3 0.86 14.93 0.55
CA ARG A 3 1.35 13.69 1.14
C ARG A 3 0.26 12.62 1.01
N TYR A 4 0.69 11.41 0.71
CA TYR A 4 -0.19 10.26 0.59
C TYR A 4 0.29 9.11 1.44
N ILE A 5 -0.67 8.32 1.89
CA ILE A 5 -0.38 7.05 2.55
C ILE A 5 -0.92 5.95 1.66
N VAL A 6 -0.07 5.00 1.31
CA VAL A 6 -0.46 3.84 0.52
C VAL A 6 -0.34 2.62 1.40
N ARG A 7 -1.45 1.90 1.56
CA ARG A 7 -1.51 0.69 2.37
C ARG A 7 -1.61 -0.51 1.45
N PHE A 8 -0.67 -1.43 1.59
CA PHE A 8 -0.68 -2.69 0.86
C PHE A 8 -1.37 -3.73 1.72
N ILE A 9 -2.41 -4.33 1.18
CA ILE A 9 -3.31 -5.20 1.92
C ILE A 9 -3.23 -6.61 1.37
N LYS A 10 -3.15 -7.57 2.27
CA LYS A 10 -3.20 -8.98 1.93
C LYS A 10 -4.46 -9.59 2.53
N ASP A 11 -5.19 -10.32 1.71
CA ASP A 11 -6.36 -11.06 2.17
C ASP A 11 -5.92 -12.44 2.63
N VAL A 12 -6.25 -12.79 3.86
CA VAL A 12 -5.86 -14.06 4.45
C VAL A 12 -7.11 -14.81 4.88
N LEU A 13 -7.18 -16.09 4.54
CA LEU A 13 -8.30 -16.94 4.93
C LEU A 13 -8.09 -17.38 6.38
N GLY A 14 -9.03 -17.03 7.24
CA GLY A 14 -8.99 -17.41 8.63
C GLY A 14 -9.50 -18.85 8.85
N GLU A 15 -9.35 -19.32 10.07
CA GLU A 15 -9.73 -20.69 10.44
C GLU A 15 -11.21 -20.98 10.24
N ASN A 16 -12.04 -19.95 10.35
CA ASN A 16 -13.49 -20.09 10.20
C ASN A 16 -13.97 -19.91 8.76
N GLY A 17 -13.05 -19.88 7.81
CA GLY A 17 -13.40 -19.66 6.42
C GLY A 17 -13.69 -18.21 6.08
N GLN A 18 -13.46 -17.29 6.99
CA GLN A 18 -13.65 -15.86 6.76
C GLN A 18 -12.39 -15.23 6.22
N MET A 19 -12.56 -14.32 5.26
CA MET A 19 -11.43 -13.55 4.74
C MET A 19 -11.13 -12.38 5.65
N CYS A 20 -9.89 -12.25 6.04
CA CYS A 20 -9.42 -11.14 6.85
C CYS A 20 -8.44 -10.29 6.05
N GLU A 21 -8.58 -8.98 6.15
CA GLU A 21 -7.64 -8.05 5.54
C GLU A 21 -6.51 -7.76 6.51
N ILE A 22 -5.28 -7.91 6.04
CA ILE A 22 -4.10 -7.58 6.82
C ILE A 22 -3.33 -6.50 6.11
N CYS A 23 -3.06 -5.40 6.82
CA CYS A 23 -2.20 -4.35 6.28
C CYS A 23 -0.75 -4.83 6.34
N GLN A 24 -0.23 -5.23 5.19
CA GLN A 24 1.10 -5.79 5.08
C GLN A 24 2.17 -4.73 5.27
N THR A 25 2.00 -3.60 4.63
CA THR A 25 2.98 -2.51 4.65
C THR A 25 2.25 -1.19 4.40
N THR A 26 2.70 -0.16 5.10
CA THR A 26 2.22 1.20 4.88
C THR A 26 3.39 2.05 4.40
N VAL A 27 3.19 2.76 3.29
CA VAL A 27 4.19 3.65 2.72
C VAL A 27 3.64 5.07 2.73
N GLU A 28 4.39 5.98 3.35
CA GLU A 28 4.05 7.40 3.37
C GLU A 28 5.00 8.13 2.44
N LEU A 29 4.44 8.92 1.53
CA LEU A 29 5.25 9.61 0.53
C LEU A 29 4.57 10.87 0.03
N ASN A 30 5.35 11.71 -0.66
CA ASN A 30 4.85 12.89 -1.34
C ASN A 30 4.66 12.58 -2.82
N ALA A 31 3.53 13.03 -3.38
CA ALA A 31 3.23 12.79 -4.78
C ALA A 31 2.34 13.90 -5.32
N ARG A 32 2.24 14.00 -6.63
CA ARG A 32 1.42 15.01 -7.30
C ARG A 32 -0.04 14.60 -7.40
N SER A 33 -0.30 13.31 -7.41
CA SER A 33 -1.64 12.76 -7.57
C SER A 33 -1.69 11.37 -7.00
N ASP A 34 -2.89 10.80 -6.92
CA ASP A 34 -3.09 9.43 -6.46
C ASP A 34 -2.30 8.43 -7.30
N ARG A 35 -2.31 8.64 -8.62
CA ARG A 35 -1.59 7.75 -9.54
C ARG A 35 -0.09 7.81 -9.32
N ASP A 36 0.44 9.02 -9.12
CA ASP A 36 1.85 9.20 -8.85
C ASP A 36 2.24 8.54 -7.53
N ALA A 37 1.39 8.69 -6.52
CA ALA A 37 1.59 8.05 -5.22
C ALA A 37 1.60 6.54 -5.35
N GLU A 38 0.69 5.99 -6.13
CA GLU A 38 0.59 4.56 -6.39
C GLU A 38 1.89 4.02 -7.00
N GLU A 39 2.39 4.66 -8.04
CA GLU A 39 3.61 4.22 -8.71
C GLU A 39 4.82 4.27 -7.79
N LYS A 40 4.97 5.38 -7.07
CA LYS A 40 6.08 5.54 -6.14
C LYS A 40 6.00 4.53 -5.00
N ALA A 41 4.81 4.27 -4.49
CA ALA A 41 4.61 3.32 -3.41
C ALA A 41 4.93 1.90 -3.85
N LYS A 42 4.55 1.53 -5.07
CA LYS A 42 4.87 0.20 -5.61
C LYS A 42 6.37 -0.02 -5.69
N GLN A 43 7.11 0.99 -6.16
CA GLN A 43 8.55 0.92 -6.22
C GLN A 43 9.14 0.76 -4.83
N LYS A 44 8.66 1.55 -3.88
CA LYS A 44 9.15 1.49 -2.50
C LYS A 44 8.86 0.15 -1.85
N PHE A 45 7.66 -0.37 -2.08
CA PHE A 45 7.27 -1.69 -1.57
C PHE A 45 8.18 -2.77 -2.11
N CYS A 46 8.47 -2.73 -3.40
CA CYS A 46 9.37 -3.70 -4.02
C CYS A 46 10.78 -3.63 -3.45
N GLU A 47 11.26 -2.45 -3.13
CA GLU A 47 12.57 -2.28 -2.49
C GLU A 47 12.57 -2.85 -1.08
N ILE A 48 11.53 -2.56 -0.31
CA ILE A 48 11.42 -3.03 1.08
C ILE A 48 11.39 -4.55 1.15
N HIS A 49 10.66 -5.17 0.24
CA HIS A 49 10.49 -6.63 0.23
C HIS A 49 11.46 -7.35 -0.69
N ALA A 50 12.38 -6.62 -1.33
CA ALA A 50 13.37 -7.17 -2.26
C ALA A 50 12.71 -8.03 -3.34
N THR A 51 11.64 -7.52 -3.93
CA THR A 51 10.86 -8.21 -4.95
C THR A 51 10.73 -7.35 -6.20
N HIS A 52 10.44 -7.99 -7.33
CA HIS A 52 10.20 -7.28 -8.59
C HIS A 52 8.72 -6.98 -8.80
N ASP A 53 7.84 -7.59 -8.02
CA ASP A 53 6.41 -7.46 -8.20
C ASP A 53 5.73 -7.37 -6.84
N TRP A 54 5.08 -6.25 -6.58
CA TRP A 54 4.39 -6.04 -5.32
C TRP A 54 3.26 -7.04 -5.10
N SER A 55 2.64 -7.53 -6.19
CA SER A 55 1.50 -8.44 -6.08
C SER A 55 1.89 -9.82 -5.54
N LEU A 56 3.17 -10.12 -5.47
CA LEU A 56 3.64 -11.36 -4.86
C LEU A 56 3.48 -11.35 -3.34
N HIS A 57 3.40 -10.17 -2.74
CA HIS A 57 3.33 -10.01 -1.29
C HIS A 57 2.04 -9.36 -0.80
N ALA A 58 1.28 -8.75 -1.70
CA ALA A 58 0.04 -8.10 -1.35
C ALA A 58 -1.01 -8.34 -2.43
N ASP A 59 -2.28 -8.37 -2.04
CA ASP A 59 -3.37 -8.61 -2.98
C ASP A 59 -3.91 -7.32 -3.57
N ARG A 60 -3.84 -6.24 -2.81
CA ARG A 60 -4.35 -4.94 -3.25
C ARG A 60 -3.70 -3.83 -2.44
N PHE A 61 -3.99 -2.60 -2.82
CA PHE A 61 -3.52 -1.45 -2.10
C PHE A 61 -4.60 -0.37 -2.07
N LYS A 62 -4.47 0.55 -1.11
CA LYS A 62 -5.31 1.74 -1.01
C LYS A 62 -4.43 2.96 -0.93
N VAL A 63 -4.82 4.00 -1.66
CA VAL A 63 -4.14 5.29 -1.66
C VAL A 63 -5.05 6.30 -0.98
N ASP A 64 -4.57 6.89 0.11
CA ASP A 64 -5.32 7.89 0.87
C ASP A 64 -4.51 9.17 1.02
N PRO A 65 -5.14 10.34 0.94
CA PRO A 65 -4.44 11.57 1.24
C PRO A 65 -4.09 11.61 2.74
N ALA A 66 -2.86 11.99 3.02
CA ALA A 66 -2.36 12.05 4.40
C ALA A 66 -2.10 13.48 4.85
N ASP A 67 -2.40 14.44 3.99
CA ASP A 67 -2.18 15.85 4.28
C ASP A 67 -3.46 16.42 4.90
N PHE A 68 -3.63 16.18 6.17
CA PHE A 68 -4.80 16.66 6.88
C PHE A 68 -4.56 18.06 7.41
N PRO A 69 -5.51 18.97 7.20
CA PRO A 69 -5.45 20.24 7.89
C PRO A 69 -5.65 19.96 9.38
N SER A 70 -4.66 20.27 10.12
CA SER A 70 -4.71 20.09 11.57
C SER A 70 -5.51 21.19 12.23
#